data_944db3cef770814f07b2853549a04c7d
#
_entry.id   944db3cef770814f07b2853549a04c7d
#
_cell.length_a   1.000
_cell.length_b   1.000
_cell.length_c   1.000
_cell.angle_alpha   90.00
_cell.angle_beta   90.00
_cell.angle_gamma   90.00
#
_symmetry.space_group_name_H-M   'P 1'
#
loop_
_entity.id
_entity.type
_entity.pdbx_description
1 polymer ?
#
loop_
_entity_poly.entity_id
_entity_poly.type
_entity_poly.pdbx_seq_one_letter_code
_entity_poly.pdbx_strand_id
1 'polypeptide(L)'
;MFRLSFASIAARLAFAGALLASAAAQAASCPVHYLDGRPPEIQNQKLAVSTRELCYGVFGVVHSGVTRTPLWSAEYVRADNLKRAQGLDRDDKFHAESRLPRGQRAELADYARSGFDRGHLAPNANMPDRRTQRESFSLANMVPQDRDHNRKIWAPIEGAVRTMAKKEGELYVITGPAFLGTSRKKVGNVIVPTHLYKVVSSPRQRLGAAWLTENRADAPINVVPVAELERIVGIELLPSLSTKQKERMLRLPTVKPSKKRS
;
A
#
# COMPACT_ATOMS: atom_id res chain seq x y z
N MET A 1 -50.32 -67.61 31.23
CA MET A 1 -50.40 -66.75 30.06
C MET A 1 -49.62 -65.43 30.36
N PHE A 2 -48.35 -65.37 30.00
CA PHE A 2 -47.54 -64.20 30.18
C PHE A 2 -47.23 -63.62 28.81
N ARG A 3 -47.63 -62.38 28.57
CA ARG A 3 -47.27 -61.63 27.35
C ARG A 3 -46.04 -60.78 27.65
N LEU A 4 -44.94 -61.03 26.94
CA LEU A 4 -43.74 -60.23 26.92
C LEU A 4 -43.93 -59.11 25.89
N SER A 5 -43.80 -57.87 26.36
CA SER A 5 -43.82 -56.66 25.51
C SER A 5 -42.38 -56.30 25.13
N PHE A 6 -42.06 -56.29 23.84
CA PHE A 6 -40.76 -55.80 23.34
C PHE A 6 -40.82 -54.31 23.14
N ALA A 7 -40.04 -53.58 23.91
CA ALA A 7 -39.81 -52.14 23.72
C ALA A 7 -38.64 -51.94 22.71
N SER A 8 -38.95 -51.36 21.56
CA SER A 8 -37.96 -51.00 20.55
C SER A 8 -37.26 -49.68 20.92
N ILE A 9 -35.96 -49.72 21.21
CA ILE A 9 -35.12 -48.56 21.41
C ILE A 9 -34.63 -48.10 20.02
N ALA A 10 -35.19 -46.99 19.52
CA ALA A 10 -34.72 -46.34 18.33
C ALA A 10 -33.57 -45.37 18.70
N ALA A 11 -32.35 -45.74 18.40
CA ALA A 11 -31.15 -44.85 18.51
C ALA A 11 -31.20 -43.79 17.44
N ARG A 12 -31.39 -42.53 17.82
CA ARG A 12 -31.22 -41.38 16.90
C ARG A 12 -29.75 -40.98 16.87
N LEU A 13 -29.07 -41.31 15.78
CA LEU A 13 -27.75 -40.80 15.44
C LEU A 13 -27.92 -39.36 14.91
N ALA A 14 -27.54 -38.36 15.74
CA ALA A 14 -27.42 -36.99 15.33
C ALA A 14 -26.08 -36.81 14.58
N PHE A 15 -26.13 -36.67 13.25
CA PHE A 15 -24.98 -36.29 12.43
C PHE A 15 -24.77 -34.78 12.62
N ALA A 16 -23.80 -34.41 13.41
CA ALA A 16 -23.31 -33.01 13.49
C ALA A 16 -22.41 -32.75 12.28
N GLY A 17 -23.01 -32.22 11.20
CA GLY A 17 -22.27 -31.73 10.04
C GLY A 17 -21.48 -30.47 10.42
N ALA A 18 -20.17 -30.60 10.62
CA ALA A 18 -19.29 -29.45 10.71
C ALA A 18 -19.20 -28.75 9.35
N LEU A 19 -19.89 -27.61 9.22
CA LEU A 19 -19.71 -26.69 8.09
C LEU A 19 -18.31 -26.08 8.19
N LEU A 20 -17.35 -26.67 7.49
CA LEU A 20 -16.07 -26.03 7.17
C LEU A 20 -16.36 -24.85 6.25
N ALA A 21 -16.52 -23.66 6.80
CA ALA A 21 -16.51 -22.43 6.05
C ALA A 21 -15.09 -22.26 5.45
N SER A 22 -14.91 -22.73 4.21
CA SER A 22 -13.73 -22.37 3.42
C SER A 22 -13.77 -20.87 3.22
N ALA A 23 -12.90 -20.14 3.93
CA ALA A 23 -12.61 -18.75 3.60
C ALA A 23 -12.02 -18.79 2.17
N ALA A 24 -12.85 -18.52 1.18
CA ALA A 24 -12.37 -18.28 -0.17
C ALA A 24 -11.44 -17.07 -0.08
N ALA A 25 -10.14 -17.31 -0.21
CA ALA A 25 -9.17 -16.23 -0.41
C ALA A 25 -9.66 -15.44 -1.61
N GLN A 26 -10.17 -14.23 -1.38
CA GLN A 26 -10.55 -13.33 -2.45
C GLN A 26 -9.28 -13.06 -3.27
N ALA A 27 -9.25 -13.54 -4.51
CA ALA A 27 -8.14 -13.27 -5.41
C ALA A 27 -7.96 -11.75 -5.51
N ALA A 28 -6.73 -11.28 -5.35
CA ALA A 28 -6.42 -9.87 -5.50
C ALA A 28 -6.90 -9.38 -6.87
N SER A 29 -7.58 -8.25 -6.92
CA SER A 29 -8.13 -7.70 -8.17
C SER A 29 -7.03 -7.28 -9.17
N CYS A 30 -5.77 -7.10 -8.71
CA CYS A 30 -4.63 -6.75 -9.54
C CYS A 30 -3.32 -7.48 -9.15
N PRO A 31 -3.26 -8.82 -9.30
CA PRO A 31 -2.13 -9.63 -8.84
C PRO A 31 -0.78 -9.27 -9.50
N VAL A 32 -0.81 -8.72 -10.71
CA VAL A 32 0.40 -8.30 -11.44
C VAL A 32 1.24 -7.26 -10.70
N HIS A 33 0.66 -6.50 -9.78
CA HIS A 33 1.38 -5.47 -9.03
C HIS A 33 2.04 -5.99 -7.74
N TYR A 34 1.86 -7.28 -7.45
CA TYR A 34 2.39 -7.92 -6.25
C TYR A 34 3.42 -9.00 -6.59
N LEU A 35 4.46 -9.11 -5.80
CA LEU A 35 5.47 -10.17 -5.95
C LEU A 35 4.78 -11.55 -5.90
N ASP A 36 5.00 -12.38 -6.91
CA ASP A 36 4.35 -13.68 -7.11
C ASP A 36 2.80 -13.62 -7.08
N GLY A 37 2.23 -12.46 -7.39
CA GLY A 37 0.77 -12.25 -7.38
C GLY A 37 0.14 -12.22 -5.98
N ARG A 38 0.93 -12.21 -4.90
CA ARG A 38 0.44 -12.24 -3.53
C ARG A 38 0.35 -10.83 -2.94
N PRO A 39 -0.85 -10.31 -2.67
CA PRO A 39 -1.05 -8.99 -2.07
C PRO A 39 -0.57 -8.95 -0.61
N PRO A 40 -0.29 -7.76 -0.05
CA PRO A 40 -0.10 -7.59 1.39
C PRO A 40 -1.29 -8.10 2.21
N GLU A 41 -1.01 -8.62 3.39
CA GLU A 41 -2.02 -9.17 4.30
C GLU A 41 -2.12 -8.33 5.57
N ILE A 42 -3.33 -7.86 5.90
CA ILE A 42 -3.56 -7.03 7.10
C ILE A 42 -3.52 -7.93 8.33
N GLN A 43 -2.51 -7.75 9.17
CA GLN A 43 -2.35 -8.48 10.43
C GLN A 43 -3.07 -7.77 11.59
N ASN A 44 -3.04 -6.43 11.61
CA ASN A 44 -3.79 -5.64 12.58
C ASN A 44 -5.23 -5.42 12.10
N GLN A 45 -6.18 -6.18 12.64
CA GLN A 45 -7.58 -6.16 12.22
C GLN A 45 -8.27 -4.78 12.34
N LYS A 46 -7.75 -3.86 13.15
CA LYS A 46 -8.26 -2.48 13.20
C LYS A 46 -8.08 -1.73 11.87
N LEU A 47 -7.09 -2.13 11.05
CA LEU A 47 -6.85 -1.55 9.73
C LEU A 47 -7.80 -2.13 8.67
N ALA A 48 -8.37 -3.31 8.87
CA ALA A 48 -9.24 -3.98 7.92
C ALA A 48 -10.63 -3.32 7.78
N VAL A 49 -10.99 -2.46 8.74
CA VAL A 49 -12.32 -1.83 8.75
C VAL A 49 -12.48 -0.88 7.58
N SER A 50 -13.57 -1.07 6.81
CA SER A 50 -13.94 -0.23 5.65
C SER A 50 -12.84 -0.14 4.58
N THR A 51 -12.11 -1.22 4.33
CA THR A 51 -11.12 -1.29 3.26
C THR A 51 -11.76 -1.63 1.92
N ARG A 52 -11.20 -1.08 0.84
CA ARG A 52 -11.56 -1.40 -0.55
C ARG A 52 -10.31 -1.48 -1.41
N GLU A 53 -10.23 -2.53 -2.21
CA GLU A 53 -9.19 -2.66 -3.21
C GLU A 53 -9.62 -1.95 -4.51
N LEU A 54 -8.68 -1.22 -5.09
CA LEU A 54 -8.82 -0.47 -6.33
C LEU A 54 -7.68 -0.84 -7.27
N CYS A 55 -8.01 -1.37 -8.43
CA CYS A 55 -7.04 -1.70 -9.45
C CYS A 55 -6.99 -0.62 -10.52
N TYR A 56 -5.78 -0.20 -10.88
CA TYR A 56 -5.47 0.74 -11.95
C TYR A 56 -4.55 0.08 -12.98
N GLY A 57 -4.27 0.76 -14.09
CA GLY A 57 -3.55 0.16 -15.19
C GLY A 57 -2.13 -0.34 -14.86
N VAL A 58 -1.41 0.33 -13.94
CA VAL A 58 -0.02 -0.02 -13.57
C VAL A 58 0.27 0.03 -12.07
N PHE A 59 -0.77 0.15 -11.24
CA PHE A 59 -0.68 0.05 -9.79
C PHE A 59 -1.99 -0.41 -9.18
N GLY A 60 -1.94 -0.93 -7.97
CA GLY A 60 -3.09 -1.27 -7.14
C GLY A 60 -3.08 -0.49 -5.84
N VAL A 61 -4.25 -0.24 -5.25
CA VAL A 61 -4.41 0.47 -3.99
C VAL A 61 -5.34 -0.32 -3.08
N VAL A 62 -4.99 -0.46 -1.81
CA VAL A 62 -5.98 -0.78 -0.77
C VAL A 62 -6.27 0.48 0.02
N HIS A 63 -7.49 0.98 -0.12
CA HIS A 63 -7.97 2.21 0.50
C HIS A 63 -8.68 1.93 1.82
N SER A 64 -8.47 2.79 2.82
CA SER A 64 -9.20 2.79 4.09
C SER A 64 -10.23 3.91 4.11
N GLY A 65 -11.50 3.55 4.25
CA GLY A 65 -12.58 4.51 4.46
C GLY A 65 -12.53 5.20 5.84
N VAL A 66 -11.79 4.63 6.81
CA VAL A 66 -11.59 5.21 8.14
C VAL A 66 -10.61 6.38 8.10
N THR A 67 -9.45 6.19 7.47
CA THR A 67 -8.43 7.23 7.35
C THR A 67 -8.66 8.14 6.14
N ARG A 68 -9.46 7.68 5.17
CA ARG A 68 -9.67 8.27 3.84
C ARG A 68 -8.36 8.43 3.06
N THR A 69 -7.43 7.51 3.31
CA THR A 69 -6.15 7.39 2.61
C THR A 69 -5.94 5.96 2.14
N PRO A 70 -5.05 5.70 1.19
CA PRO A 70 -4.59 4.33 0.97
C PRO A 70 -3.90 3.78 2.23
N LEU A 71 -4.07 2.49 2.52
CA LEU A 71 -3.19 1.74 3.42
C LEU A 71 -1.88 1.42 2.71
N TRP A 72 -1.94 1.13 1.41
CA TRP A 72 -0.79 1.02 0.51
C TRP A 72 -1.20 1.22 -0.94
N SER A 73 -0.22 1.61 -1.76
CA SER A 73 -0.21 1.43 -3.22
C SER A 73 0.89 0.44 -3.57
N ALA A 74 0.62 -0.46 -4.50
CA ALA A 74 1.57 -1.45 -5.01
C ALA A 74 1.81 -1.26 -6.50
N GLU A 75 3.07 -1.30 -6.93
CA GLU A 75 3.50 -1.12 -8.32
C GLU A 75 4.45 -2.25 -8.74
N TYR A 76 4.26 -2.76 -9.95
CA TYR A 76 5.31 -3.48 -10.68
C TYR A 76 6.03 -2.49 -11.58
N VAL A 77 7.17 -1.98 -11.09
CA VAL A 77 7.94 -0.93 -11.76
C VAL A 77 8.93 -1.56 -12.73
N ARG A 78 8.72 -1.35 -14.02
CA ARG A 78 9.54 -1.91 -15.10
C ARG A 78 10.32 -0.83 -15.83
N ALA A 79 11.54 -1.16 -16.25
CA ALA A 79 12.43 -0.23 -16.95
C ALA A 79 11.82 0.29 -18.27
N ASP A 80 11.08 -0.54 -19.01
CA ASP A 80 10.39 -0.16 -20.26
C ASP A 80 9.24 0.82 -20.00
N ASN A 81 8.45 0.63 -18.92
CA ASN A 81 7.44 1.59 -18.50
C ASN A 81 8.06 2.94 -18.14
N LEU A 82 9.15 2.92 -17.39
CA LEU A 82 9.88 4.15 -17.03
C LEU A 82 10.46 4.88 -18.24
N LYS A 83 10.89 4.14 -19.28
CA LYS A 83 11.33 4.74 -20.54
C LYS A 83 10.17 5.46 -21.24
N ARG A 84 8.98 4.85 -21.29
CA ARG A 84 7.78 5.49 -21.87
C ARG A 84 7.30 6.69 -21.07
N ALA A 85 7.45 6.67 -19.75
CA ALA A 85 7.07 7.79 -18.89
C ALA A 85 7.92 9.05 -19.12
N GLN A 86 9.14 8.91 -19.70
CA GLN A 86 10.04 10.02 -20.00
C GLN A 86 9.51 10.85 -21.15
N GLY A 87 9.03 11.94 -21.07
CA GLY A 87 8.49 12.80 -22.14
C GLY A 87 6.98 12.97 -22.07
N LEU A 88 6.35 12.42 -21.04
CA LEU A 88 4.98 12.78 -20.73
C LEU A 88 4.97 14.05 -19.87
N ASP A 89 4.37 15.10 -20.41
CA ASP A 89 4.08 16.29 -19.62
C ASP A 89 3.13 15.95 -18.47
N ARG A 90 3.37 16.55 -17.33
CA ARG A 90 2.56 16.35 -16.15
C ARG A 90 1.19 17.04 -16.32
N ASP A 91 0.10 16.28 -16.14
CA ASP A 91 -1.27 16.79 -16.09
C ASP A 91 -1.85 16.64 -14.66
N ASP A 92 -1.80 17.74 -13.88
CA ASP A 92 -2.11 17.78 -12.45
C ASP A 92 -3.61 17.73 -12.11
N LYS A 93 -4.42 17.00 -12.87
CA LYS A 93 -5.86 16.90 -12.65
C LYS A 93 -6.22 15.93 -11.53
N PHE A 94 -5.96 16.35 -10.30
CA PHE A 94 -6.41 15.59 -9.12
C PHE A 94 -7.92 15.44 -9.09
N HIS A 95 -8.39 14.26 -8.70
CA HIS A 95 -9.84 13.95 -8.63
C HIS A 95 -10.14 12.98 -7.49
N ALA A 96 -11.36 13.09 -6.94
CA ALA A 96 -11.89 12.13 -6.00
C ALA A 96 -12.14 10.78 -6.68
N GLU A 97 -11.94 9.68 -5.97
CA GLU A 97 -12.17 8.34 -6.49
C GLU A 97 -13.66 8.00 -6.48
N SER A 98 -14.29 7.96 -7.63
CA SER A 98 -15.75 7.77 -7.76
C SER A 98 -16.23 6.37 -7.35
N ARG A 99 -15.34 5.36 -7.42
CA ARG A 99 -15.64 3.98 -6.98
C ARG A 99 -15.76 3.83 -5.47
N LEU A 100 -15.33 4.85 -4.70
CA LEU A 100 -15.43 4.89 -3.26
C LEU A 100 -16.67 5.70 -2.81
N PRO A 101 -17.38 5.28 -1.74
CA PRO A 101 -18.46 6.06 -1.15
C PRO A 101 -17.97 7.45 -0.69
N ARG A 102 -18.77 8.50 -0.91
CA ARG A 102 -18.40 9.89 -0.51
C ARG A 102 -17.97 10.02 0.94
N GLY A 103 -18.64 9.32 1.86
CA GLY A 103 -18.32 9.33 3.28
C GLY A 103 -17.01 8.62 3.64
N GLN A 104 -16.39 7.88 2.72
CA GLN A 104 -15.23 7.04 2.94
C GLN A 104 -14.02 7.41 2.07
N ARG A 105 -14.10 8.48 1.26
CA ARG A 105 -13.03 8.93 0.39
C ARG A 105 -12.58 10.36 0.72
N ALA A 106 -11.40 10.73 0.27
CA ALA A 106 -10.93 12.09 0.27
C ALA A 106 -11.60 12.90 -0.87
N GLU A 107 -11.90 14.16 -0.62
CA GLU A 107 -12.38 15.13 -1.60
C GLU A 107 -11.32 16.23 -1.78
N LEU A 108 -11.36 16.94 -2.92
CA LEU A 108 -10.43 18.04 -3.20
C LEU A 108 -10.50 19.15 -2.13
N ALA A 109 -11.71 19.38 -1.60
CA ALA A 109 -11.94 20.36 -0.54
C ALA A 109 -11.20 20.05 0.76
N ASP A 110 -10.94 18.76 1.07
CA ASP A 110 -10.20 18.38 2.27
C ASP A 110 -8.77 18.93 2.25
N TYR A 111 -8.14 19.01 1.07
CA TYR A 111 -6.77 19.50 0.92
C TYR A 111 -6.67 21.03 0.71
N ALA A 112 -7.80 21.69 0.45
CA ALA A 112 -7.80 23.11 0.14
C ALA A 112 -7.27 23.93 1.33
N ARG A 113 -6.23 24.74 1.10
CA ARG A 113 -5.61 25.60 2.12
C ARG A 113 -5.13 24.87 3.38
N SER A 114 -4.92 23.55 3.30
CA SER A 114 -4.51 22.71 4.43
C SER A 114 -3.04 22.90 4.85
N GLY A 115 -2.20 23.45 3.98
CA GLY A 115 -0.76 23.50 4.17
C GLY A 115 -0.02 22.22 3.76
N PHE A 116 -0.75 21.14 3.45
CA PHE A 116 -0.18 19.88 2.99
C PHE A 116 -0.25 19.75 1.46
N ASP A 117 0.73 19.03 0.89
CA ASP A 117 0.65 18.55 -0.48
C ASP A 117 -0.23 17.29 -0.55
N ARG A 118 -0.80 17.04 -1.73
CA ARG A 118 -1.37 15.74 -2.09
C ARG A 118 -0.21 14.83 -2.50
N GLY A 119 0.37 14.12 -1.51
CA GLY A 119 1.53 13.26 -1.71
C GLY A 119 1.14 11.96 -2.39
N HIS A 120 1.78 11.64 -3.52
CA HIS A 120 1.57 10.38 -4.23
C HIS A 120 2.20 9.20 -3.49
N LEU A 121 1.53 8.04 -3.48
CA LEU A 121 2.16 6.76 -3.12
C LEU A 121 2.75 6.10 -4.37
N ALA A 122 1.95 5.85 -5.41
CA ALA A 122 2.42 5.49 -6.75
C ALA A 122 2.65 6.80 -7.54
N PRO A 123 3.90 7.18 -7.85
CA PRO A 123 4.21 8.50 -8.40
C PRO A 123 3.85 8.60 -9.89
N ASN A 124 3.36 9.75 -10.33
CA ASN A 124 3.00 9.97 -11.72
C ASN A 124 4.18 9.80 -12.70
N ALA A 125 5.41 10.01 -12.23
CA ALA A 125 6.61 9.84 -13.04
C ALA A 125 6.94 8.37 -13.39
N ASN A 126 6.21 7.40 -12.81
CA ASN A 126 6.31 5.97 -13.17
C ASN A 126 5.27 5.57 -14.24
N MET A 127 4.32 6.45 -14.58
CA MET A 127 3.17 6.14 -15.42
C MET A 127 3.54 6.18 -16.91
N PRO A 128 3.41 5.06 -17.67
CA PRO A 128 3.91 4.96 -19.04
C PRO A 128 3.06 5.66 -20.12
N ASP A 129 1.87 6.13 -19.76
CA ASP A 129 0.93 6.77 -20.69
C ASP A 129 -0.02 7.76 -19.99
N ARG A 130 -0.77 8.54 -20.79
CA ARG A 130 -1.69 9.58 -20.31
C ARG A 130 -2.84 9.04 -19.47
N ARG A 131 -3.32 7.81 -19.73
CA ARG A 131 -4.41 7.19 -18.97
C ARG A 131 -3.94 6.84 -17.57
N THR A 132 -2.84 6.10 -17.46
CA THR A 132 -2.27 5.70 -16.17
C THR A 132 -1.75 6.90 -15.37
N GLN A 133 -1.28 7.96 -16.05
CA GLN A 133 -0.94 9.22 -15.41
C GLN A 133 -2.17 9.86 -14.74
N ARG A 134 -3.31 9.98 -15.45
CA ARG A 134 -4.56 10.46 -14.85
C ARG A 134 -5.01 9.60 -13.68
N GLU A 135 -4.92 8.29 -13.82
CA GLU A 135 -5.24 7.35 -12.73
C GLU A 135 -4.39 7.62 -11.47
N SER A 136 -3.11 7.95 -11.63
CA SER A 136 -2.23 8.25 -10.50
C SER A 136 -2.64 9.49 -9.71
N PHE A 137 -3.40 10.43 -10.31
CA PHE A 137 -3.92 11.63 -9.66
C PHE A 137 -5.25 11.40 -8.89
N SER A 138 -5.75 10.16 -8.82
CA SER A 138 -6.84 9.80 -7.92
C SER A 138 -6.46 10.08 -6.46
N LEU A 139 -7.34 10.75 -5.69
CA LEU A 139 -7.12 10.98 -4.26
C LEU A 139 -7.05 9.69 -3.45
N ALA A 140 -7.49 8.54 -3.99
CA ALA A 140 -7.27 7.23 -3.39
C ALA A 140 -5.80 6.79 -3.40
N ASN A 141 -4.92 7.44 -4.19
CA ASN A 141 -3.48 7.24 -4.23
C ASN A 141 -2.70 8.32 -3.45
N MET A 142 -3.40 9.17 -2.69
CA MET A 142 -2.83 10.35 -2.04
C MET A 142 -2.88 10.26 -0.53
N VAL A 143 -1.88 10.89 0.09
CA VAL A 143 -1.88 11.20 1.52
C VAL A 143 -1.60 12.68 1.76
N PRO A 144 -2.12 13.27 2.85
CA PRO A 144 -1.66 14.59 3.28
C PRO A 144 -0.19 14.50 3.67
N GLN A 145 0.68 15.12 2.87
CA GLN A 145 2.12 15.07 3.04
C GLN A 145 2.70 16.45 3.28
N ASP A 146 3.60 16.57 4.27
CA ASP A 146 4.34 17.81 4.49
C ASP A 146 5.05 18.23 3.19
N ARG A 147 5.01 19.53 2.86
CA ARG A 147 5.53 20.05 1.58
C ARG A 147 7.01 19.80 1.40
N ASP A 148 7.78 20.08 2.42
CA ASP A 148 9.24 19.94 2.35
C ASP A 148 9.62 18.46 2.36
N HIS A 149 8.92 17.64 3.15
CA HIS A 149 9.06 16.19 3.08
C HIS A 149 8.78 15.67 1.66
N ASN A 150 7.62 16.01 1.07
CA ASN A 150 7.24 15.57 -0.26
C ASN A 150 8.29 15.94 -1.32
N ARG A 151 8.73 17.20 -1.31
CA ARG A 151 9.56 17.77 -2.39
C ARG A 151 11.06 17.53 -2.21
N LYS A 152 11.54 17.47 -0.94
CA LYS A 152 12.98 17.41 -0.65
C LYS A 152 13.46 16.05 -0.18
N ILE A 153 12.57 15.23 0.42
CA ILE A 153 12.90 13.91 0.98
C ILE A 153 12.31 12.79 0.09
N TRP A 154 11.00 12.87 -0.17
CA TRP A 154 10.27 11.81 -0.85
C TRP A 154 10.59 11.72 -2.35
N ALA A 155 10.61 12.84 -3.05
CA ALA A 155 10.95 12.87 -4.48
C ALA A 155 12.35 12.28 -4.80
N PRO A 156 13.42 12.53 -4.00
CA PRO A 156 14.69 11.80 -4.12
C PRO A 156 14.59 10.29 -3.93
N ILE A 157 13.79 9.80 -2.96
CA ILE A 157 13.55 8.36 -2.75
C ILE A 157 12.89 7.75 -4.00
N GLU A 158 11.87 8.41 -4.56
CA GLU A 158 11.23 7.96 -5.81
C GLU A 158 12.22 7.94 -6.99
N GLY A 159 13.10 8.94 -7.07
CA GLY A 159 14.19 8.97 -8.05
C GLY A 159 15.15 7.79 -7.91
N ALA A 160 15.49 7.43 -6.67
CA ALA A 160 16.33 6.28 -6.37
C ALA A 160 15.67 4.96 -6.81
N VAL A 161 14.38 4.78 -6.55
CA VAL A 161 13.59 3.62 -7.03
C VAL A 161 13.64 3.51 -8.55
N ARG A 162 13.39 4.60 -9.27
CA ARG A 162 13.46 4.61 -10.75
C ARG A 162 14.86 4.24 -11.27
N THR A 163 15.90 4.73 -10.62
CA THR A 163 17.28 4.38 -10.97
C THR A 163 17.56 2.90 -10.74
N MET A 164 17.12 2.35 -9.62
CA MET A 164 17.23 0.92 -9.33
C MET A 164 16.47 0.07 -10.35
N ALA A 165 15.21 0.43 -10.65
CA ALA A 165 14.39 -0.32 -11.61
C ALA A 165 15.00 -0.32 -13.02
N LYS A 166 15.60 0.81 -13.47
CA LYS A 166 16.32 0.85 -14.73
C LYS A 166 17.54 -0.08 -14.77
N LYS A 167 18.24 -0.25 -13.63
CA LYS A 167 19.41 -1.13 -13.52
C LYS A 167 19.03 -2.60 -13.37
N GLU A 168 18.02 -2.91 -12.57
CA GLU A 168 17.57 -4.28 -12.28
C GLU A 168 16.65 -4.84 -13.39
N GLY A 169 16.04 -3.96 -14.21
CA GLY A 169 15.02 -4.28 -15.19
C GLY A 169 13.61 -4.14 -14.64
N GLU A 170 13.39 -4.57 -13.39
CA GLU A 170 12.09 -4.60 -12.74
C GLU A 170 12.20 -4.61 -11.22
N LEU A 171 11.21 -4.07 -10.54
CA LEU A 171 11.08 -4.08 -9.08
C LEU A 171 9.59 -4.14 -8.69
N TYR A 172 9.28 -4.76 -7.57
CA TYR A 172 8.00 -4.58 -6.89
C TYR A 172 8.15 -3.53 -5.79
N VAL A 173 7.23 -2.58 -5.77
CA VAL A 173 7.27 -1.43 -4.85
C VAL A 173 5.95 -1.34 -4.11
N ILE A 174 6.00 -1.27 -2.78
CA ILE A 174 4.83 -1.05 -1.94
C ILE A 174 5.07 0.22 -1.13
N THR A 175 4.19 1.19 -1.29
CA THR A 175 4.29 2.49 -0.64
C THR A 175 3.08 2.71 0.23
N GLY A 176 3.27 3.17 1.47
CA GLY A 176 2.13 3.42 2.35
C GLY A 176 2.41 4.43 3.46
N PRO A 177 1.33 4.89 4.11
CA PRO A 177 1.40 5.66 5.34
C PRO A 177 1.53 4.76 6.56
N ALA A 178 2.13 5.31 7.64
CA ALA A 178 2.02 4.73 8.97
C ALA A 178 1.44 5.79 9.94
N PHE A 179 0.60 5.32 10.86
CA PHE A 179 -0.11 6.15 11.84
C PHE A 179 0.35 5.76 13.24
N LEU A 180 1.56 6.17 13.60
CA LEU A 180 2.20 5.81 14.87
C LEU A 180 1.81 6.77 16.00
N GLY A 181 1.83 6.26 17.23
CA GLY A 181 1.42 7.04 18.40
C GLY A 181 -0.10 7.29 18.48
N THR A 182 -0.51 8.27 19.28
CA THR A 182 -1.92 8.56 19.60
C THR A 182 -2.48 9.75 18.84
N SER A 183 -1.64 10.63 18.26
CA SER A 183 -2.08 11.82 17.52
C SER A 183 -2.84 11.44 16.25
N ARG A 184 -3.96 12.10 16.02
CA ARG A 184 -4.82 11.90 14.82
C ARG A 184 -5.13 13.24 14.18
N LYS A 185 -4.04 13.95 13.76
CA LYS A 185 -4.18 15.20 12.98
C LYS A 185 -4.98 14.91 11.72
N LYS A 186 -5.85 15.84 11.33
CA LYS A 186 -6.66 15.76 10.10
C LYS A 186 -6.48 17.01 9.26
N VAL A 187 -6.67 16.83 7.95
CA VAL A 187 -6.92 17.90 7.00
C VAL A 187 -8.29 17.62 6.38
N GLY A 188 -9.23 18.51 6.60
CA GLY A 188 -10.64 18.20 6.34
C GLY A 188 -11.05 16.91 7.07
N ASN A 189 -11.47 15.91 6.32
CA ASN A 189 -11.86 14.61 6.85
C ASN A 189 -10.76 13.54 6.72
N VAL A 190 -9.59 13.87 6.20
CA VAL A 190 -8.49 12.93 5.91
C VAL A 190 -7.50 12.91 7.07
N ILE A 191 -7.13 11.73 7.57
CA ILE A 191 -6.12 11.59 8.62
C ILE A 191 -4.73 11.80 8.03
N VAL A 192 -3.93 12.66 8.69
CA VAL A 192 -2.53 12.91 8.31
C VAL A 192 -1.66 11.78 8.85
N PRO A 193 -0.91 11.05 8.00
CA PRO A 193 0.01 10.03 8.47
C PRO A 193 1.18 10.67 9.24
N THR A 194 1.68 9.97 10.25
CA THR A 194 2.87 10.37 10.99
C THR A 194 4.15 10.02 10.26
N HIS A 195 4.13 8.94 9.47
CA HIS A 195 5.27 8.45 8.69
C HIS A 195 4.80 7.98 7.32
N LEU A 196 5.76 7.92 6.39
CA LEU A 196 5.61 7.23 5.12
C LEU A 196 6.70 6.18 4.97
N TYR A 197 6.36 5.09 4.31
CA TYR A 197 7.30 4.03 3.96
C TYR A 197 7.25 3.71 2.47
N LYS A 198 8.38 3.24 1.95
CA LYS A 198 8.48 2.72 0.59
C LYS A 198 9.34 1.46 0.60
N VAL A 199 8.68 0.30 0.45
CA VAL A 199 9.31 -1.01 0.31
C VAL A 199 9.70 -1.21 -1.14
N VAL A 200 10.91 -1.70 -1.36
CA VAL A 200 11.39 -2.14 -2.67
C VAL A 200 11.79 -3.61 -2.57
N SER A 201 11.30 -4.43 -3.48
CA SER A 201 11.68 -5.84 -3.58
C SER A 201 12.19 -6.18 -4.98
N SER A 202 13.32 -6.88 -5.02
CA SER A 202 13.88 -7.45 -6.25
C SER A 202 13.37 -8.88 -6.43
N PRO A 203 12.60 -9.17 -7.49
CA PRO A 203 12.14 -10.53 -7.76
C PRO A 203 13.31 -11.48 -8.01
N ARG A 204 14.38 -11.00 -8.65
CA ARG A 204 15.59 -11.77 -8.95
C ARG A 204 16.35 -12.15 -7.70
N GLN A 205 16.51 -11.23 -6.74
CA GLN A 205 17.29 -11.47 -5.52
C GLN A 205 16.45 -12.11 -4.42
N ARG A 206 15.11 -12.08 -4.53
CA ARG A 206 14.18 -12.54 -3.49
C ARG A 206 14.45 -11.85 -2.15
N LEU A 207 14.76 -10.57 -2.18
CA LEU A 207 15.01 -9.70 -1.02
C LEU A 207 14.23 -8.41 -1.16
N GLY A 208 13.97 -7.79 -0.01
CA GLY A 208 13.36 -6.46 0.08
C GLY A 208 14.02 -5.63 1.16
N ALA A 209 13.81 -4.31 1.11
CA ALA A 209 14.11 -3.37 2.17
C ALA A 209 13.20 -2.15 2.04
N ALA A 210 13.12 -1.32 3.05
CA ALA A 210 12.27 -0.15 3.07
C ALA A 210 12.98 1.11 3.50
N TRP A 211 12.64 2.23 2.87
CA TRP A 211 12.80 3.54 3.47
C TRP A 211 11.60 3.84 4.36
N LEU A 212 11.86 4.34 5.56
CA LEU A 212 10.88 4.82 6.53
C LEU A 212 11.28 6.22 6.99
N THR A 213 10.35 7.17 6.94
CA THR A 213 10.62 8.56 7.29
C THR A 213 9.40 9.23 7.92
N GLU A 214 9.59 10.12 8.87
CA GLU A 214 8.51 10.93 9.45
C GLU A 214 7.95 11.91 8.41
N ASN A 215 6.65 12.16 8.45
CA ASN A 215 5.97 13.08 7.55
C ASN A 215 6.13 14.55 8.03
N ARG A 216 7.37 15.03 8.04
CA ARG A 216 7.74 16.40 8.41
C ARG A 216 8.98 16.86 7.64
N ALA A 217 9.19 18.16 7.60
CA ALA A 217 10.43 18.76 7.09
C ALA A 217 11.66 18.20 7.85
N ASP A 218 12.78 18.06 7.15
CA ASP A 218 14.08 17.64 7.69
C ASP A 218 14.08 16.29 8.43
N ALA A 219 13.08 15.44 8.14
CA ALA A 219 13.01 14.09 8.72
C ALA A 219 14.19 13.23 8.26
N PRO A 220 14.77 12.40 9.14
CA PRO A 220 15.77 11.43 8.73
C PRO A 220 15.16 10.36 7.81
N ILE A 221 16.00 9.84 6.91
CA ILE A 221 15.65 8.71 6.04
C ILE A 221 16.24 7.46 6.64
N ASN A 222 15.42 6.63 7.25
CA ASN A 222 15.84 5.36 7.83
C ASN A 222 15.66 4.24 6.80
N VAL A 223 16.61 3.31 6.75
CA VAL A 223 16.49 2.08 5.97
C VAL A 223 16.31 0.93 6.95
N VAL A 224 15.21 0.18 6.79
CA VAL A 224 14.83 -0.88 7.72
C VAL A 224 14.56 -2.20 6.97
N PRO A 225 14.77 -3.37 7.62
CA PRO A 225 14.33 -4.65 7.09
C PRO A 225 12.81 -4.69 6.91
N VAL A 226 12.34 -5.48 5.94
CA VAL A 226 10.90 -5.67 5.71
C VAL A 226 10.21 -6.20 6.97
N ALA A 227 10.80 -7.19 7.65
CA ALA A 227 10.24 -7.77 8.87
C ALA A 227 10.03 -6.73 10.00
N GLU A 228 10.93 -5.76 10.12
CA GLU A 228 10.79 -4.67 11.10
C GLU A 228 9.64 -3.74 10.73
N LEU A 229 9.58 -3.33 9.45
CA LEU A 229 8.49 -2.46 8.97
C LEU A 229 7.13 -3.13 9.13
N GLU A 230 7.00 -4.41 8.77
CA GLU A 230 5.74 -5.18 8.91
C GLU A 230 5.22 -5.16 10.36
N ARG A 231 6.12 -5.30 11.36
CA ARG A 231 5.76 -5.18 12.77
C ARG A 231 5.28 -3.78 13.15
N ILE A 232 5.93 -2.76 12.59
CA ILE A 232 5.58 -1.34 12.85
C ILE A 232 4.20 -1.01 12.28
N VAL A 233 3.90 -1.43 11.04
CA VAL A 233 2.66 -1.05 10.35
C VAL A 233 1.51 -2.02 10.58
N GLY A 234 1.77 -3.24 11.07
CA GLY A 234 0.75 -4.28 11.28
C GLY A 234 0.18 -4.85 9.98
N ILE A 235 0.99 -4.86 8.93
CA ILE A 235 0.65 -5.39 7.60
C ILE A 235 1.81 -6.28 7.15
N GLU A 236 1.55 -7.51 6.75
CA GLU A 236 2.52 -8.35 6.07
C GLU A 236 2.65 -7.88 4.62
N LEU A 237 3.72 -7.15 4.30
CA LEU A 237 3.87 -6.42 3.03
C LEU A 237 4.35 -7.30 1.88
N LEU A 238 5.19 -8.29 2.18
CA LEU A 238 5.75 -9.21 1.18
C LEU A 238 5.51 -10.68 1.57
N PRO A 239 4.27 -11.19 1.52
CA PRO A 239 3.92 -12.55 1.96
C PRO A 239 4.59 -13.64 1.11
N SER A 240 5.14 -13.30 -0.06
CA SER A 240 5.92 -14.21 -0.93
C SER A 240 7.35 -14.45 -0.44
N LEU A 241 7.83 -13.68 0.53
CA LEU A 241 9.16 -13.85 1.11
C LEU A 241 9.07 -14.56 2.46
N SER A 242 10.00 -15.49 2.70
CA SER A 242 10.16 -16.11 4.01
C SER A 242 10.64 -15.10 5.07
N THR A 243 10.43 -15.40 6.35
CA THR A 243 10.91 -14.57 7.47
C THR A 243 12.40 -14.25 7.35
N LYS A 244 13.23 -15.26 7.05
CA LYS A 244 14.67 -15.09 6.86
C LYS A 244 15.01 -14.13 5.71
N GLN A 245 14.23 -14.12 4.64
CA GLN A 245 14.41 -13.17 3.53
C GLN A 245 13.99 -11.75 3.91
N LYS A 246 12.94 -11.61 4.71
CA LYS A 246 12.45 -10.31 5.21
C LYS A 246 13.38 -9.67 6.25
N GLU A 247 14.13 -10.47 6.99
CA GLU A 247 15.17 -10.02 7.95
C GLU A 247 16.42 -9.52 7.24
N ARG A 248 16.73 -10.05 6.05
CA ARG A 248 17.84 -9.62 5.22
C ARG A 248 17.42 -8.46 4.34
N MET A 249 18.26 -7.43 4.27
CA MET A 249 17.96 -6.24 3.47
C MET A 249 18.50 -6.36 2.04
N LEU A 250 17.64 -6.01 1.08
CA LEU A 250 18.06 -5.57 -0.23
C LEU A 250 18.92 -4.31 -0.08
N ARG A 251 20.05 -4.22 -0.77
CA ARG A 251 20.90 -3.02 -0.72
C ARG A 251 20.19 -1.85 -1.43
N LEU A 252 19.69 -0.90 -0.64
CA LEU A 252 19.13 0.33 -1.15
C LEU A 252 20.22 1.41 -1.30
N PRO A 253 20.12 2.31 -2.30
CA PRO A 253 21.05 3.43 -2.41
C PRO A 253 20.86 4.43 -1.27
N THR A 254 21.94 5.08 -0.85
CA THR A 254 21.87 6.20 0.07
C THR A 254 21.18 7.36 -0.62
N VAL A 255 20.09 7.83 -0.05
CA VAL A 255 19.33 8.99 -0.50
C VAL A 255 19.65 10.18 0.38
N LYS A 256 19.96 11.32 -0.23
CA LYS A 256 20.14 12.60 0.47
C LYS A 256 18.98 13.52 0.11
N PRO A 257 18.43 14.27 1.08
CA PRO A 257 17.45 15.31 0.80
C PRO A 257 17.97 16.28 -0.26
N SER A 258 17.11 16.73 -1.17
CA SER A 258 17.49 17.75 -2.15
C SER A 258 17.73 19.08 -1.44
N LYS A 259 18.84 19.74 -1.77
CA LYS A 259 19.11 21.11 -1.28
C LYS A 259 18.05 22.05 -1.85
N LYS A 260 17.64 23.05 -1.05
CA LYS A 260 16.79 24.14 -1.53
C LYS A 260 17.48 24.74 -2.78
N ARG A 261 16.82 24.75 -3.94
CA ARG A 261 17.21 25.69 -4.98
C ARG A 261 16.85 27.06 -4.45
N SER A 262 17.87 27.85 -4.13
CA SER A 262 17.77 29.27 -3.82
C SER A 262 17.18 30.02 -5.01
#